data_6e639f16ddc22ddcf5aea14e638cb410
#
_entry.id   6e639f16ddc22ddcf5aea14e638cb410
#
_cell.length_a   1.000
_cell.length_b   1.000
_cell.length_c   1.000
_cell.angle_alpha   90.00
_cell.angle_beta   90.00
_cell.angle_gamma   90.00
#
_symmetry.space_group_name_H-M   'P 1'
#
loop_
_entity.id
_entity.type
_entity.pdbx_description
1 polymer ?
#
loop_
_entity_poly.entity_id
_entity_poly.type
_entity_poly.pdbx_seq_one_letter_code
_entity_poly.pdbx_strand_id
1 'polypeptide(L)'
;MTHDPARTVVLLRHAKSAWPDAPDHDRPLARRGRGDAPVMGRWLRAVGHLPDQVVCSTARRARETWQLAQAELGAAPPVSFDSRVYQASAMKLLDLVRGTSPAARTLLIVGHDPALPELALALAAAPQRTHAGAVSDTEPSGMFDRMRAKFPTAAIAVLEFTGRWDKLVPGSARLTRFVTPRDLGHPQKQGSDTA
;
A
#
# COMPACT_ATOMS: atom_id res chain seq x y z
N MET A 1 -12.75 11.70 -28.96
CA MET A 1 -11.55 11.14 -28.32
C MET A 1 -11.93 10.70 -26.92
N THR A 2 -12.14 9.40 -26.71
CA THR A 2 -12.44 8.85 -25.39
C THR A 2 -11.16 8.90 -24.56
N HIS A 3 -11.11 9.85 -23.61
CA HIS A 3 -10.02 9.88 -22.64
C HIS A 3 -10.05 8.59 -21.84
N ASP A 4 -8.95 7.84 -21.89
CA ASP A 4 -8.76 6.68 -20.99
C ASP A 4 -8.90 7.14 -19.54
N PRO A 5 -9.66 6.40 -18.71
CA PRO A 5 -9.90 6.82 -17.34
C PRO A 5 -8.63 6.77 -16.49
N ALA A 6 -8.47 7.76 -15.61
CA ALA A 6 -7.48 7.71 -14.55
C ALA A 6 -7.80 6.55 -13.59
N ARG A 7 -6.77 5.82 -13.18
CA ARG A 7 -6.84 4.67 -12.27
C ARG A 7 -5.81 4.79 -11.16
N THR A 8 -6.14 4.23 -10.01
CA THR A 8 -5.32 4.33 -8.81
C THR A 8 -4.99 2.94 -8.27
N VAL A 9 -3.71 2.68 -8.02
CA VAL A 9 -3.22 1.53 -7.25
C VAL A 9 -2.83 2.03 -5.87
N VAL A 10 -3.44 1.48 -4.83
CA VAL A 10 -3.09 1.74 -3.43
C VAL A 10 -2.41 0.50 -2.87
N LEU A 11 -1.18 0.64 -2.40
CA LEU A 11 -0.39 -0.45 -1.83
C LEU A 11 -0.24 -0.21 -0.32
N LEU A 12 -0.88 -1.06 0.49
CA LEU A 12 -0.83 -1.01 1.95
C LEU A 12 -0.01 -2.18 2.48
N ARG A 13 1.14 -1.92 3.09
CA ARG A 13 1.85 -2.98 3.82
C ARG A 13 1.12 -3.31 5.11
N HIS A 14 1.03 -4.60 5.47
CA HIS A 14 0.45 -5.00 6.75
C HIS A 14 1.06 -4.22 7.92
N ALA A 15 0.27 -3.94 8.95
CA ALA A 15 0.72 -3.25 10.16
C ALA A 15 1.64 -4.15 11.02
N LYS A 16 2.26 -3.59 12.04
CA LYS A 16 3.24 -4.31 12.89
C LYS A 16 2.62 -5.59 13.47
N SER A 17 3.24 -6.73 13.18
CA SER A 17 2.86 -8.04 13.72
C SER A 17 3.65 -8.38 14.98
N ALA A 18 3.04 -9.18 15.85
CA ALA A 18 3.70 -9.84 16.97
C ALA A 18 4.53 -11.04 16.48
N TRP A 19 5.39 -11.56 17.36
CA TRP A 19 6.23 -12.74 17.13
C TRP A 19 5.94 -13.83 18.18
N PRO A 20 4.70 -14.35 18.24
CA PRO A 20 4.41 -15.48 19.11
C PRO A 20 5.05 -16.75 18.54
N ASP A 21 5.08 -17.82 19.34
CA ASP A 21 5.42 -19.15 18.87
C ASP A 21 4.26 -19.72 18.02
N ALA A 22 4.25 -19.31 16.75
CA ALA A 22 3.23 -19.67 15.77
C ALA A 22 3.83 -19.61 14.34
N PRO A 23 3.25 -20.35 13.37
CA PRO A 23 3.64 -20.25 11.97
C PRO A 23 3.59 -18.82 11.47
N ASP A 24 4.53 -18.42 10.60
CA ASP A 24 4.61 -17.02 10.10
C ASP A 24 3.28 -16.52 9.51
N HIS A 25 2.56 -17.37 8.80
CA HIS A 25 1.26 -17.02 8.21
C HIS A 25 0.22 -16.63 9.27
N ASP A 26 0.27 -17.24 10.46
CA ASP A 26 -0.74 -17.08 11.53
C ASP A 26 -0.37 -16.00 12.56
N ARG A 27 0.75 -15.31 12.37
CA ARG A 27 1.18 -14.23 13.26
C ARG A 27 0.16 -13.10 13.29
N PRO A 28 -0.38 -12.72 14.47
CA PRO A 28 -1.34 -11.63 14.61
C PRO A 28 -0.66 -10.27 14.58
N LEU A 29 -1.45 -9.21 14.55
CA LEU A 29 -0.96 -7.85 14.79
C LEU A 29 -0.52 -7.69 16.26
N ALA A 30 0.61 -6.99 16.44
CA ALA A 30 1.03 -6.46 17.74
C ALA A 30 0.11 -5.30 18.17
N ARG A 31 0.18 -4.88 19.45
CA ARG A 31 -0.59 -3.75 19.97
C ARG A 31 -0.43 -2.50 19.10
N ARG A 32 0.80 -2.17 18.70
CA ARG A 32 1.08 -1.05 17.79
C ARG A 32 0.38 -1.20 16.44
N GLY A 33 0.46 -2.39 15.83
CA GLY A 33 -0.19 -2.62 14.53
C GLY A 33 -1.70 -2.45 14.58
N ARG A 34 -2.34 -2.85 15.69
CA ARG A 34 -3.76 -2.60 15.91
C ARG A 34 -4.11 -1.12 16.06
N GLY A 35 -3.16 -0.29 16.50
CA GLY A 35 -3.32 1.17 16.52
C GLY A 35 -3.04 1.83 15.16
N ASP A 36 -2.02 1.35 14.44
CA ASP A 36 -1.62 1.93 13.15
C ASP A 36 -2.66 1.71 12.03
N ALA A 37 -3.26 0.52 11.96
CA ALA A 37 -4.16 0.15 10.87
C ALA A 37 -5.41 1.06 10.75
N PRO A 38 -6.15 1.39 11.82
CA PRO A 38 -7.27 2.33 11.75
C PRO A 38 -6.86 3.73 11.27
N VAL A 39 -5.67 4.20 11.68
CA VAL A 39 -5.14 5.51 11.25
C VAL A 39 -5.03 5.58 9.74
N MET A 40 -4.55 4.49 9.11
CA MET A 40 -4.41 4.43 7.65
C MET A 40 -5.78 4.37 6.96
N GLY A 41 -6.76 3.69 7.55
CA GLY A 41 -8.15 3.70 7.06
C GLY A 41 -8.76 5.10 7.07
N ARG A 42 -8.64 5.83 8.19
CA ARG A 42 -9.09 7.22 8.29
C ARG A 42 -8.41 8.12 7.27
N TRP A 43 -7.10 7.95 7.07
CA TRP A 43 -6.37 8.71 6.08
C TRP A 43 -6.89 8.45 4.67
N LEU A 44 -7.08 7.19 4.25
CA LEU A 44 -7.64 6.83 2.94
C LEU A 44 -9.00 7.50 2.70
N ARG A 45 -9.87 7.50 3.73
CA ARG A 45 -11.16 8.19 3.69
C ARG A 45 -10.98 9.70 3.53
N ALA A 46 -10.12 10.31 4.32
CA ALA A 46 -9.91 11.77 4.33
C ALA A 46 -9.37 12.31 3.00
N VAL A 47 -8.52 11.52 2.30
CA VAL A 47 -7.96 11.92 1.01
C VAL A 47 -8.79 11.44 -0.20
N GLY A 48 -9.90 10.73 0.02
CA GLY A 48 -10.79 10.28 -1.04
C GLY A 48 -10.29 9.07 -1.84
N HIS A 49 -9.27 8.35 -1.37
CA HIS A 49 -8.77 7.13 -2.03
C HIS A 49 -9.53 5.88 -1.54
N LEU A 50 -10.86 5.90 -1.71
CA LEU A 50 -11.70 4.75 -1.37
C LEU A 50 -11.55 3.68 -2.46
N PRO A 51 -11.21 2.42 -2.10
CA PRO A 51 -11.05 1.37 -3.09
C PRO A 51 -12.41 0.87 -3.61
N ASP A 52 -12.47 0.61 -4.93
CA ASP A 52 -13.58 -0.11 -5.55
C ASP A 52 -13.40 -1.63 -5.43
N GLN A 53 -12.14 -2.07 -5.29
CA GLN A 53 -11.76 -3.47 -5.15
C GLN A 53 -10.56 -3.59 -4.22
N VAL A 54 -10.57 -4.64 -3.39
CA VAL A 54 -9.47 -4.94 -2.48
C VAL A 54 -8.96 -6.35 -2.70
N VAL A 55 -7.65 -6.51 -2.80
CA VAL A 55 -6.96 -7.81 -2.79
C VAL A 55 -6.07 -7.85 -1.55
N CYS A 56 -6.35 -8.78 -0.65
CA CYS A 56 -5.64 -8.90 0.62
C CYS A 56 -4.94 -10.25 0.73
N SER A 57 -3.71 -10.25 1.22
CA SER A 57 -3.00 -11.48 1.57
C SER A 57 -3.80 -12.31 2.56
N THR A 58 -3.70 -13.63 2.44
CA THR A 58 -4.31 -14.58 3.39
C THR A 58 -3.63 -14.61 4.75
N ALA A 59 -2.42 -14.06 4.91
CA ALA A 59 -1.73 -14.01 6.19
C ALA A 59 -2.54 -13.23 7.23
N ARG A 60 -2.60 -13.75 8.47
CA ARG A 60 -3.42 -13.19 9.56
C ARG A 60 -3.17 -11.69 9.78
N ARG A 61 -1.90 -11.26 9.83
CA ARG A 61 -1.53 -9.86 10.02
C ARG A 61 -2.07 -8.92 8.92
N ALA A 62 -2.14 -9.40 7.67
CA ALA A 62 -2.70 -8.62 6.56
C ALA A 62 -4.23 -8.54 6.66
N ARG A 63 -4.90 -9.64 6.96
CA ARG A 63 -6.35 -9.68 7.18
C ARG A 63 -6.77 -8.78 8.34
N GLU A 64 -6.09 -8.87 9.49
CA GLU A 64 -6.36 -8.00 10.64
C GLU A 64 -6.10 -6.52 10.31
N THR A 65 -5.05 -6.21 9.51
CA THR A 65 -4.78 -4.85 9.04
C THR A 65 -5.94 -4.33 8.22
N TRP A 66 -6.42 -5.12 7.24
CA TRP A 66 -7.53 -4.73 6.40
C TRP A 66 -8.82 -4.54 7.22
N GLN A 67 -9.18 -5.48 8.08
CA GLN A 67 -10.38 -5.39 8.91
C GLN A 67 -10.43 -4.10 9.73
N LEU A 68 -9.31 -3.73 10.35
CA LEU A 68 -9.21 -2.51 11.16
C LEU A 68 -9.22 -1.24 10.30
N ALA A 69 -8.57 -1.24 9.14
CA ALA A 69 -8.58 -0.11 8.24
C ALA A 69 -9.96 0.09 7.58
N GLN A 70 -10.61 -1.00 7.16
CA GLN A 70 -11.94 -0.96 6.53
C GLN A 70 -13.00 -0.36 7.44
N ALA A 71 -12.94 -0.64 8.74
CA ALA A 71 -13.89 -0.09 9.72
C ALA A 71 -13.93 1.46 9.73
N GLU A 72 -12.86 2.09 9.29
CA GLU A 72 -12.71 3.55 9.26
C GLU A 72 -13.03 4.18 7.88
N LEU A 73 -13.21 3.36 6.83
CA LEU A 73 -13.45 3.88 5.47
C LEU A 73 -14.85 4.49 5.31
N GLY A 74 -15.81 4.04 6.09
CA GLY A 74 -17.22 4.39 5.89
C GLY A 74 -17.85 3.75 4.65
N ALA A 75 -17.18 2.76 4.04
CA ALA A 75 -17.60 1.98 2.90
C ALA A 75 -17.14 0.52 3.08
N ALA A 76 -17.83 -0.41 2.42
CA ALA A 76 -17.50 -1.84 2.46
C ALA A 76 -17.18 -2.33 1.03
N PRO A 77 -16.00 -2.00 0.50
CA PRO A 77 -15.63 -2.47 -0.84
C PRO A 77 -15.48 -4.00 -0.87
N PRO A 78 -15.74 -4.64 -2.01
CA PRO A 78 -15.52 -6.07 -2.18
C PRO A 78 -14.04 -6.41 -1.94
N VAL A 79 -13.79 -7.41 -1.09
CA VAL A 79 -12.45 -7.90 -0.76
C VAL A 79 -12.29 -9.35 -1.18
N SER A 80 -11.17 -9.67 -1.82
CA SER A 80 -10.72 -11.04 -2.06
C SER A 80 -9.45 -11.32 -1.23
N PHE A 81 -9.46 -12.44 -0.51
CA PHE A 81 -8.27 -12.92 0.18
C PHE A 81 -7.52 -13.89 -0.74
N ASP A 82 -6.34 -13.48 -1.19
CA ASP A 82 -5.60 -14.18 -2.22
C ASP A 82 -4.24 -14.65 -1.69
N SER A 83 -4.02 -15.98 -1.70
CA SER A 83 -2.77 -16.58 -1.25
C SER A 83 -1.57 -16.19 -2.12
N ARG A 84 -1.81 -15.78 -3.37
CA ARG A 84 -0.75 -15.31 -4.27
C ARG A 84 -0.08 -14.01 -3.79
N VAL A 85 -0.74 -13.25 -2.89
CA VAL A 85 -0.16 -12.04 -2.27
C VAL A 85 0.80 -12.40 -1.14
N TYR A 86 0.63 -13.57 -0.51
CA TYR A 86 1.55 -14.04 0.50
C TYR A 86 2.83 -14.57 -0.15
N GLN A 87 3.99 -14.05 0.26
CA GLN A 87 5.30 -14.36 -0.35
C GLN A 87 5.36 -14.10 -1.87
N ALA A 88 4.63 -13.09 -2.33
CA ALA A 88 4.65 -12.67 -3.73
C ALA A 88 5.99 -12.10 -4.16
N SER A 89 6.27 -12.13 -5.45
CA SER A 89 7.19 -11.21 -6.10
C SER A 89 6.43 -10.00 -6.65
N ALA A 90 7.14 -8.91 -6.95
CA ALA A 90 6.55 -7.73 -7.58
C ALA A 90 5.81 -8.07 -8.90
N MET A 91 6.35 -9.00 -9.69
CA MET A 91 5.73 -9.43 -10.95
C MET A 91 4.41 -10.16 -10.73
N LYS A 92 4.32 -11.06 -9.72
CA LYS A 92 3.07 -11.71 -9.35
C LYS A 92 2.01 -10.70 -8.91
N LEU A 93 2.41 -9.67 -8.16
CA LEU A 93 1.51 -8.59 -7.77
C LEU A 93 1.08 -7.76 -8.98
N LEU A 94 1.97 -7.48 -9.94
CA LEU A 94 1.61 -6.78 -11.17
C LEU A 94 0.57 -7.56 -11.99
N ASP A 95 0.68 -8.87 -12.05
CA ASP A 95 -0.33 -9.71 -12.75
C ASP A 95 -1.67 -9.65 -12.01
N LEU A 96 -1.70 -9.59 -10.68
CA LEU A 96 -2.93 -9.36 -9.92
C LEU A 96 -3.54 -7.99 -10.23
N VAL A 97 -2.72 -6.94 -10.29
CA VAL A 97 -3.16 -5.59 -10.68
C VAL A 97 -3.77 -5.59 -12.07
N ARG A 98 -3.11 -6.24 -13.04
CA ARG A 98 -3.61 -6.36 -14.41
C ARG A 98 -4.93 -7.12 -14.53
N GLY A 99 -5.19 -8.06 -13.61
CA GLY A 99 -6.44 -8.81 -13.50
C GLY A 99 -7.59 -8.05 -12.83
N THR A 100 -7.41 -6.78 -12.45
CA THR A 100 -8.45 -5.96 -11.82
C THR A 100 -9.61 -5.74 -12.77
N SER A 101 -10.84 -5.72 -12.22
CA SER A 101 -12.05 -5.45 -13.00
C SER A 101 -11.92 -4.14 -13.80
N PRO A 102 -12.25 -4.12 -15.10
CA PRO A 102 -12.24 -2.90 -15.90
C PRO A 102 -13.13 -1.79 -15.32
N ALA A 103 -14.17 -2.15 -14.55
CA ALA A 103 -15.09 -1.22 -13.90
C ALA A 103 -14.45 -0.54 -12.67
N ALA A 104 -13.47 -1.15 -12.01
CA ALA A 104 -12.80 -0.58 -10.87
C ALA A 104 -11.87 0.57 -11.30
N ARG A 105 -11.90 1.66 -10.54
CA ARG A 105 -10.99 2.80 -10.70
C ARG A 105 -9.88 2.78 -9.69
N THR A 106 -10.15 2.28 -8.50
CA THR A 106 -9.18 2.21 -7.39
C THR A 106 -9.07 0.78 -6.90
N LEU A 107 -7.87 0.21 -7.03
CA LEU A 107 -7.50 -1.08 -6.44
C LEU A 107 -6.64 -0.84 -5.20
N LEU A 108 -6.98 -1.50 -4.08
CA LEU A 108 -6.11 -1.57 -2.91
C LEU A 108 -5.56 -2.98 -2.75
N ILE A 109 -4.25 -3.10 -2.57
CA ILE A 109 -3.57 -4.35 -2.24
C ILE A 109 -3.03 -4.26 -0.80
N VAL A 110 -3.41 -5.21 0.05
CA VAL A 110 -2.84 -5.36 1.39
C VAL A 110 -1.86 -6.54 1.39
N GLY A 111 -0.58 -6.25 1.56
CA GLY A 111 0.46 -7.26 1.37
C GLY A 111 1.72 -7.05 2.21
N HIS A 112 2.83 -7.48 1.67
CA HIS A 112 4.08 -7.67 2.39
C HIS A 112 5.26 -6.97 1.72
N ASP A 113 6.31 -6.77 2.50
CA ASP A 113 7.65 -6.44 2.06
C ASP A 113 8.41 -7.76 1.75
N PRO A 114 9.23 -7.85 0.68
CA PRO A 114 9.64 -6.75 -0.19
C PRO A 114 8.73 -6.49 -1.41
N ALA A 115 7.75 -7.33 -1.69
CA ALA A 115 6.99 -7.30 -2.95
C ALA A 115 6.23 -5.99 -3.20
N LEU A 116 5.64 -5.37 -2.15
CA LEU A 116 4.92 -4.10 -2.33
C LEU A 116 5.84 -2.93 -2.69
N PRO A 117 6.94 -2.65 -1.95
CA PRO A 117 7.86 -1.59 -2.36
C PRO A 117 8.51 -1.86 -3.73
N GLU A 118 8.86 -3.10 -4.04
CA GLU A 118 9.39 -3.45 -5.36
C GLU A 118 8.37 -3.16 -6.48
N LEU A 119 7.10 -3.52 -6.29
CA LEU A 119 6.04 -3.18 -7.25
C LEU A 119 5.85 -1.67 -7.38
N ALA A 120 5.81 -0.94 -6.25
CA ALA A 120 5.66 0.51 -6.25
C ALA A 120 6.80 1.19 -7.03
N LEU A 121 8.04 0.78 -6.77
CA LEU A 121 9.22 1.30 -7.47
C LEU A 121 9.23 0.92 -8.95
N ALA A 122 8.83 -0.30 -9.28
CA ALA A 122 8.75 -0.75 -10.68
C ALA A 122 7.70 0.03 -11.47
N LEU A 123 6.53 0.30 -10.88
CA LEU A 123 5.45 1.03 -11.54
C LEU A 123 5.72 2.52 -11.66
N ALA A 124 6.34 3.13 -10.63
CA ALA A 124 6.59 4.55 -10.61
C ALA A 124 7.61 4.93 -11.68
N ALA A 125 7.23 5.87 -12.56
CA ALA A 125 8.21 6.55 -13.39
C ALA A 125 9.23 7.27 -12.48
N ALA A 126 10.52 7.03 -12.71
CA ALA A 126 11.57 7.71 -11.96
C ALA A 126 11.42 9.23 -12.15
N PRO A 127 11.33 10.03 -11.06
CA PRO A 127 11.22 11.46 -11.19
C PRO A 127 12.46 12.02 -11.90
N GLN A 128 12.26 12.88 -12.90
CA GLN A 128 13.36 13.59 -13.52
C GLN A 128 13.96 14.55 -12.49
N ARG A 129 15.23 14.35 -12.14
CA ARG A 129 15.96 15.28 -11.26
C ARG A 129 16.19 16.58 -12.02
N THR A 130 15.42 17.62 -11.70
CA THR A 130 15.79 18.98 -12.06
C THR A 130 16.92 19.43 -11.12
N HIS A 131 18.06 19.81 -11.69
CA HIS A 131 19.19 20.34 -10.93
C HIS A 131 18.77 21.69 -10.32
N ALA A 132 18.48 21.72 -9.03
CA ALA A 132 18.69 22.79 -8.04
C ALA A 132 17.65 22.74 -6.90
N GLY A 133 18.12 22.64 -5.66
CA GLY A 133 17.31 22.91 -4.47
C GLY A 133 17.12 21.68 -3.56
N ALA A 134 17.00 21.95 -2.27
CA ALA A 134 16.63 20.93 -1.30
C ALA A 134 15.29 20.31 -1.67
N VAL A 135 15.27 19.01 -1.90
CA VAL A 135 14.06 18.27 -2.26
C VAL A 135 13.19 18.14 -1.00
N SER A 136 12.01 18.75 -1.02
CA SER A 136 11.02 18.57 0.06
C SER A 136 10.55 17.11 0.08
N ASP A 137 10.35 16.55 1.28
CA ASP A 137 9.83 15.18 1.46
C ASP A 137 8.44 14.95 0.85
N THR A 138 7.73 16.03 0.53
CA THR A 138 6.41 16.03 -0.10
C THR A 138 6.46 16.15 -1.63
N GLU A 139 7.62 16.54 -2.19
CA GLU A 139 7.83 16.55 -3.62
C GLU A 139 7.94 15.13 -4.17
N PRO A 140 7.55 14.86 -5.43
CA PRO A 140 7.57 13.52 -6.02
C PRO A 140 8.93 12.81 -5.90
N SER A 141 10.05 13.54 -6.03
CA SER A 141 11.40 13.00 -5.85
C SER A 141 11.67 12.61 -4.39
N GLY A 142 11.27 13.44 -3.40
CA GLY A 142 11.44 13.15 -1.98
C GLY A 142 10.59 11.96 -1.53
N MET A 143 9.34 11.87 -1.97
CA MET A 143 8.48 10.70 -1.69
C MET A 143 9.07 9.42 -2.26
N PHE A 144 9.59 9.45 -3.49
CA PHE A 144 10.22 8.30 -4.15
C PHE A 144 11.45 7.83 -3.38
N ASP A 145 12.35 8.75 -2.99
CA ASP A 145 13.56 8.44 -2.25
C ASP A 145 13.23 7.89 -0.84
N ARG A 146 12.24 8.46 -0.14
CA ARG A 146 11.74 7.93 1.14
C ARG A 146 11.20 6.52 1.00
N MET A 147 10.36 6.27 -0.01
CA MET A 147 9.79 4.96 -0.28
C MET A 147 10.87 3.92 -0.60
N ARG A 148 11.87 4.31 -1.43
CA ARG A 148 13.01 3.48 -1.78
C ARG A 148 13.88 3.15 -0.57
N ALA A 149 14.11 4.11 0.31
CA ALA A 149 14.92 3.93 1.51
C ALA A 149 14.23 2.99 2.51
N LYS A 150 12.90 3.12 2.68
CA LYS A 150 12.16 2.30 3.63
C LYS A 150 10.66 2.32 3.34
N PHE A 151 10.05 1.13 3.32
CA PHE A 151 8.59 0.95 3.27
C PHE A 151 8.12 0.30 4.59
N PRO A 152 7.86 1.08 5.66
CA PRO A 152 7.58 0.53 6.98
C PRO A 152 6.21 -0.16 7.05
N THR A 153 5.95 -0.92 8.11
CA THR A 153 4.64 -1.53 8.37
C THR A 153 3.55 -0.46 8.44
N ALA A 154 2.39 -0.76 7.89
CA ALA A 154 1.25 0.14 7.68
C ALA A 154 1.54 1.34 6.74
N ALA A 155 2.68 1.40 6.05
CA ALA A 155 2.88 2.42 5.02
C ALA A 155 1.94 2.20 3.83
N ILE A 156 1.53 3.30 3.22
CA ILE A 156 0.75 3.34 1.99
C ILE A 156 1.53 4.06 0.90
N ALA A 157 1.57 3.47 -0.30
CA ALA A 157 1.93 4.14 -1.53
C ALA A 157 0.70 4.23 -2.43
N VAL A 158 0.47 5.40 -3.04
CA VAL A 158 -0.59 5.65 -4.03
C VAL A 158 0.05 5.96 -5.36
N LEU A 159 -0.31 5.17 -6.36
CA LEU A 159 0.17 5.33 -7.73
C LEU A 159 -1.02 5.56 -8.67
N GLU A 160 -0.89 6.54 -9.53
CA GLU A 160 -1.91 6.89 -10.53
C GLU A 160 -1.38 6.66 -11.94
N PHE A 161 -2.22 6.13 -12.80
CA PHE A 161 -1.92 5.97 -14.22
C PHE A 161 -3.18 6.18 -15.06
N THR A 162 -3.00 6.42 -16.36
CA THR A 162 -4.10 6.52 -17.32
C THR A 162 -4.08 5.29 -18.22
N GLY A 163 -5.24 4.71 -18.47
CA GLY A 163 -5.37 3.54 -19.32
C GLY A 163 -6.03 2.34 -18.64
N ARG A 164 -5.90 1.18 -19.25
CA ARG A 164 -6.53 -0.06 -18.80
C ARG A 164 -5.60 -0.81 -17.83
N TRP A 165 -6.20 -1.54 -16.88
CA TRP A 165 -5.46 -2.37 -15.92
C TRP A 165 -4.53 -3.38 -16.60
N ASP A 166 -5.05 -4.09 -17.63
CA ASP A 166 -4.32 -5.14 -18.36
C ASP A 166 -3.13 -4.60 -19.20
N LYS A 167 -3.06 -3.28 -19.39
CA LYS A 167 -1.97 -2.59 -20.13
C LYS A 167 -0.97 -1.87 -19.22
N LEU A 168 -1.13 -1.97 -17.90
CA LEU A 168 -0.20 -1.36 -16.96
C LEU A 168 1.19 -2.00 -17.08
N VAL A 169 2.20 -1.19 -17.30
CA VAL A 169 3.61 -1.61 -17.45
C VAL A 169 4.51 -0.87 -16.47
N PRO A 170 5.69 -1.40 -16.14
CA PRO A 170 6.69 -0.69 -15.35
C PRO A 170 6.98 0.71 -15.90
N GLY A 171 7.17 1.68 -15.01
CA GLY A 171 7.47 3.07 -15.34
C GLY A 171 6.29 3.88 -15.89
N SER A 172 5.06 3.34 -15.93
CA SER A 172 3.90 4.03 -16.51
C SER A 172 2.97 4.68 -15.48
N ALA A 173 3.24 4.55 -14.20
CA ALA A 173 2.46 5.16 -13.14
C ALA A 173 3.23 6.29 -12.45
N ARG A 174 2.51 7.22 -11.87
CA ARG A 174 3.05 8.32 -11.06
C ARG A 174 2.80 8.04 -9.59
N LEU A 175 3.85 8.05 -8.76
CA LEU A 175 3.71 8.04 -7.31
C LEU A 175 3.13 9.40 -6.88
N THR A 176 1.93 9.40 -6.31
CA THR A 176 1.23 10.63 -5.89
C THR A 176 1.22 10.82 -4.39
N ARG A 177 1.33 9.73 -3.63
CA ARG A 177 1.43 9.77 -2.15
C ARG A 177 2.30 8.62 -1.66
N PHE A 178 3.08 8.92 -0.64
CA PHE A 178 3.71 7.93 0.22
C PHE A 178 3.57 8.40 1.66
N VAL A 179 2.87 7.63 2.47
CA VAL A 179 2.53 8.00 3.85
C VAL A 179 2.75 6.84 4.79
N THR A 180 3.19 7.16 5.98
CA THR A 180 3.41 6.22 7.09
C THR A 180 2.58 6.63 8.30
N PRO A 181 2.31 5.74 9.26
CA PRO A 181 1.64 6.13 10.50
C PRO A 181 2.32 7.28 11.24
N ARG A 182 3.65 7.38 11.12
CA ARG A 182 4.44 8.45 11.73
C ARG A 182 4.11 9.83 11.14
N ASP A 183 3.90 9.90 9.84
CA ASP A 183 3.54 11.15 9.15
C ASP A 183 2.17 11.67 9.60
N LEU A 184 1.33 10.77 10.15
CA LEU A 184 -0.01 11.06 10.68
C LEU A 184 -0.04 11.26 12.20
N GLY A 185 1.11 11.53 12.81
CA GLY A 185 1.23 11.79 14.25
C GLY A 185 1.10 10.55 15.16
N HIS A 186 1.12 9.34 14.58
CA HIS A 186 1.11 8.10 15.37
C HIS A 186 2.55 7.70 15.72
N PRO A 187 3.01 7.91 16.98
CA PRO A 187 4.41 7.75 17.34
C PRO A 187 4.85 6.29 17.22
N GLN A 188 5.85 6.05 16.40
CA GLN A 188 6.55 4.77 16.36
C GLN A 188 7.52 4.71 17.56
N LYS A 189 7.04 4.33 18.75
CA LYS A 189 7.96 4.05 19.85
C LYS A 189 8.91 2.94 19.45
N GLN A 190 10.19 3.27 19.33
CA GLN A 190 11.28 2.31 19.45
C GLN A 190 11.28 1.89 20.91
N GLY A 191 10.95 0.64 21.21
CA GLY A 191 10.93 0.16 22.58
C GLY A 191 10.57 -1.31 22.60
N SER A 192 11.56 -2.13 22.89
CA SER A 192 11.51 -3.42 23.58
C SER A 192 10.13 -4.13 23.64
N ASP A 193 9.81 -4.90 22.63
CA ASP A 193 8.91 -6.03 22.80
C ASP A 193 9.76 -7.20 23.33
N THR A 194 10.12 -7.12 24.62
CA THR A 194 10.54 -8.28 25.45
C THR A 194 9.35 -8.59 26.33
N ALA A 195 8.61 -9.61 25.99
CA ALA A 195 7.90 -10.59 26.79
C ALA A 195 6.81 -11.27 25.92
#